data_eccdd893b2c700e73f6ed20abf77f42a
#
_entry.id   eccdd893b2c700e73f6ed20abf77f42a
#
_cell.length_a   1.000
_cell.length_b   1.000
_cell.length_c   1.000
_cell.angle_alpha   90.00
_cell.angle_beta   90.00
_cell.angle_gamma   90.00
#
_symmetry.space_group_name_H-M   'P 1'
#
loop_
_entity.id
_entity.type
_entity.pdbx_description
1 polymer ?
#
loop_
_entity_poly.entity_id
_entity_poly.type
_entity_poly.pdbx_seq_one_letter_code
_entity_poly.pdbx_strand_id
1 'polypeptide(L)'
;MEFWFSELHTGNVKLSVRIEKQLFSGESEYQRIDVFDSEEFGKFISLDGEIVFSEKDEFIYDEMVTHVPMAVHPCVKDVLIIGGGDGGVAKELLQYDCVEHIDVVETDEMFVEVSRKFFPEVACALDDPRVEVHYDDGLRFLRNKKAKYDLIINDSTDPFGHTEGLFTKEFYGSCYSALKEDGIMVYQHGSPFYDEDEAACRSMHRKAFRSFPISRVYQAHIPTYPSGHWLFGFASKKYHPVTDFNPTAWTLLGLSTRYYNAKLHRSAFSLPTYVEELLRDVEPQ
;
A
#
# COMPACT_ATOMS: atom_id res chain seq x y z
N MET A 1 17.77 -24.19 21.13
CA MET A 1 17.27 -22.87 21.62
C MET A 1 16.38 -22.34 20.52
N GLU A 2 15.16 -21.90 20.84
CA GLU A 2 14.23 -21.35 19.86
C GLU A 2 14.31 -19.82 19.95
N PHE A 3 14.32 -19.17 18.80
CA PHE A 3 14.27 -17.71 18.71
C PHE A 3 12.95 -17.29 18.10
N TRP A 4 12.35 -16.25 18.66
CA TRP A 4 11.09 -15.71 18.23
C TRP A 4 11.23 -14.19 17.98
N PHE A 5 10.88 -13.75 16.78
CA PHE A 5 10.56 -12.37 16.52
C PHE A 5 9.14 -12.09 17.08
N SER A 6 8.95 -10.95 17.69
CA SER A 6 7.63 -10.57 18.23
C SER A 6 7.33 -9.12 17.90
N GLU A 7 6.27 -8.93 17.15
CA GLU A 7 5.67 -7.64 16.86
C GLU A 7 4.53 -7.36 17.82
N LEU A 8 4.48 -6.16 18.37
CA LEU A 8 3.38 -5.70 19.21
C LEU A 8 2.31 -5.05 18.34
N HIS A 9 1.16 -5.71 18.20
CA HIS A 9 -0.01 -5.11 17.55
C HIS A 9 -0.72 -4.09 18.44
N THR A 10 -0.67 -4.30 19.75
CA THR A 10 -1.12 -3.38 20.80
C THR A 10 -0.30 -3.61 22.06
N GLY A 11 -0.46 -2.80 23.10
CA GLY A 11 0.17 -3.04 24.38
C GLY A 11 -0.17 -4.42 25.02
N ASN A 12 -1.19 -5.12 24.51
CA ASN A 12 -1.69 -6.39 25.07
C ASN A 12 -1.74 -7.54 24.04
N VAL A 13 -1.46 -7.27 22.78
CA VAL A 13 -1.52 -8.26 21.67
C VAL A 13 -0.23 -8.23 20.89
N LYS A 14 0.31 -9.40 20.59
CA LYS A 14 1.49 -9.55 19.74
C LYS A 14 1.34 -10.70 18.77
N LEU A 15 1.91 -10.56 17.59
CA LEU A 15 2.25 -11.65 16.68
C LEU A 15 3.67 -12.14 17.02
N SER A 16 3.88 -13.45 17.11
CA SER A 16 5.21 -14.00 17.26
C SER A 16 5.49 -15.02 16.17
N VAL A 17 6.60 -14.85 15.46
CA VAL A 17 7.08 -15.75 14.40
C VAL A 17 8.37 -16.40 14.86
N ARG A 18 8.45 -17.73 14.80
CA ARG A 18 9.71 -18.46 15.06
C ARG A 18 10.67 -18.20 13.92
N ILE A 19 11.85 -17.69 14.26
CA ILE A 19 12.90 -17.38 13.30
C ILE A 19 13.99 -18.45 13.33
N GLU A 20 14.49 -18.79 12.15
CA GLU A 20 15.67 -19.64 11.99
C GLU A 20 16.96 -18.82 12.09
N LYS A 21 16.95 -17.62 11.51
CA LYS A 21 18.12 -16.75 11.45
C LYS A 21 17.74 -15.29 11.25
N GLN A 22 18.48 -14.39 11.89
CA GLN A 22 18.53 -12.99 11.52
C GLN A 22 19.56 -12.81 10.41
N LEU A 23 19.11 -12.32 9.25
CA LEU A 23 19.94 -12.16 8.05
C LEU A 23 20.59 -10.78 7.99
N PHE A 24 19.89 -9.77 8.51
CA PHE A 24 20.34 -8.38 8.54
C PHE A 24 19.77 -7.66 9.76
N SER A 25 20.52 -6.69 10.26
CA SER A 25 20.07 -5.68 11.21
C SER A 25 20.88 -4.42 10.97
N GLY A 26 20.22 -3.31 10.75
CA GLY A 26 20.82 -2.00 10.54
C GLY A 26 19.90 -0.87 10.99
N GLU A 27 20.45 0.32 11.12
CA GLU A 27 19.72 1.53 11.50
C GLU A 27 20.07 2.61 10.48
N SER A 28 19.05 3.14 9.80
CA SER A 28 19.18 4.27 8.90
C SER A 28 18.94 5.58 9.67
N GLU A 29 18.92 6.71 8.98
CA GLU A 29 18.50 7.99 9.57
C GLU A 29 17.01 8.03 9.92
N TYR A 30 16.21 7.08 9.39
CA TYR A 30 14.74 7.08 9.48
C TYR A 30 14.20 6.01 10.41
N GLN A 31 14.79 4.79 10.37
CA GLN A 31 14.23 3.61 11.01
C GLN A 31 15.26 2.50 11.18
N ARG A 32 14.95 1.55 12.05
CA ARG A 32 15.65 0.29 12.16
C ARG A 32 15.09 -0.71 11.16
N ILE A 33 15.98 -1.40 10.43
CA ILE A 33 15.64 -2.41 9.43
C ILE A 33 16.21 -3.76 9.88
N ASP A 34 15.36 -4.75 10.06
CA ASP A 34 15.76 -6.12 10.36
C ASP A 34 15.20 -7.09 9.31
N VAL A 35 16.02 -8.05 8.87
CA VAL A 35 15.58 -9.14 7.97
C VAL A 35 15.79 -10.46 8.66
N PHE A 36 14.75 -11.27 8.66
CA PHE A 36 14.73 -12.59 9.28
C PHE A 36 14.40 -13.67 8.26
N ASP A 37 14.84 -14.90 8.55
CA ASP A 37 14.45 -16.12 7.86
C ASP A 37 13.58 -16.97 8.78
N SER A 38 12.47 -17.48 8.28
CA SER A 38 11.53 -18.31 9.01
C SER A 38 11.04 -19.47 8.15
N GLU A 39 10.73 -20.61 8.76
CA GLU A 39 10.16 -21.77 8.08
C GLU A 39 8.75 -21.49 7.54
N GLU A 40 7.93 -20.74 8.29
CA GLU A 40 6.52 -20.53 7.96
C GLU A 40 6.31 -19.45 6.91
N PHE A 41 7.03 -18.32 6.98
CA PHE A 41 6.81 -17.14 6.13
C PHE A 41 7.92 -16.90 5.12
N GLY A 42 8.97 -17.75 5.09
CA GLY A 42 10.19 -17.48 4.34
C GLY A 42 10.94 -16.30 4.94
N LYS A 43 11.62 -15.54 4.11
CA LYS A 43 12.20 -14.27 4.58
C LYS A 43 11.13 -13.24 4.80
N PHE A 44 11.29 -12.44 5.85
CA PHE A 44 10.47 -11.27 6.10
C PHE A 44 11.33 -10.09 6.57
N ILE A 45 10.83 -8.90 6.35
CA ILE A 45 11.47 -7.65 6.76
C ILE A 45 10.60 -6.92 7.79
N SER A 46 11.24 -6.36 8.81
CA SER A 46 10.57 -5.47 9.74
C SER A 46 11.25 -4.12 9.80
N LEU A 47 10.43 -3.08 9.94
CA LEU A 47 10.82 -1.70 10.15
C LEU A 47 10.39 -1.29 11.57
N ASP A 48 11.33 -0.86 12.40
CA ASP A 48 11.10 -0.50 13.82
C ASP A 48 10.41 -1.60 14.65
N GLY A 49 10.50 -2.87 14.19
CA GLY A 49 9.89 -4.04 14.83
C GLY A 49 8.50 -4.41 14.33
N GLU A 50 7.98 -3.73 13.31
CA GLU A 50 6.73 -4.04 12.59
C GLU A 50 7.02 -4.78 11.31
N ILE A 51 6.32 -5.89 11.03
CA ILE A 51 6.47 -6.67 9.80
C ILE A 51 5.87 -5.89 8.64
N VAL A 52 6.69 -5.55 7.65
CA VAL A 52 6.24 -4.85 6.44
C VAL A 52 5.73 -5.83 5.40
N PHE A 53 6.50 -6.88 5.11
CA PHE A 53 6.06 -7.98 4.23
C PHE A 53 6.86 -9.26 4.49
N SER A 54 6.34 -10.38 4.00
CA SER A 54 7.04 -11.66 3.95
C SER A 54 6.96 -12.28 2.55
N GLU A 55 7.89 -13.17 2.20
CA GLU A 55 7.86 -13.90 0.92
C GLU A 55 6.57 -14.72 0.72
N LYS A 56 5.85 -15.00 1.81
CA LYS A 56 4.64 -15.82 1.78
C LYS A 56 3.38 -15.02 1.44
N ASP A 57 3.28 -13.78 1.87
CA ASP A 57 2.03 -13.01 1.78
C ASP A 57 2.14 -11.60 1.15
N GLU A 58 3.35 -11.15 0.68
CA GLU A 58 3.55 -9.85 0.03
C GLU A 58 2.54 -9.59 -1.09
N PHE A 59 2.27 -10.62 -1.89
CA PHE A 59 1.38 -10.50 -3.04
C PHE A 59 -0.05 -10.05 -2.70
N ILE A 60 -0.50 -10.28 -1.47
CA ILE A 60 -1.86 -9.89 -1.06
C ILE A 60 -1.99 -8.37 -1.05
N TYR A 61 -1.03 -7.70 -0.43
CA TYR A 61 -0.98 -6.24 -0.37
C TYR A 61 -0.77 -5.65 -1.77
N ASP A 62 0.30 -6.07 -2.44
CA ASP A 62 0.73 -5.54 -3.73
C ASP A 62 -0.35 -5.66 -4.81
N GLU A 63 -0.99 -6.84 -4.90
CA GLU A 63 -2.08 -7.05 -5.84
C GLU A 63 -3.31 -6.19 -5.51
N MET A 64 -3.63 -5.98 -4.24
CA MET A 64 -4.83 -5.22 -3.86
C MET A 64 -4.66 -3.71 -4.07
N VAL A 65 -3.49 -3.13 -3.78
CA VAL A 65 -3.25 -1.71 -4.03
C VAL A 65 -3.09 -1.42 -5.52
N THR A 66 -2.63 -2.40 -6.30
CA THR A 66 -2.38 -2.25 -7.74
C THR A 66 -3.61 -2.59 -8.58
N HIS A 67 -4.13 -3.81 -8.47
CA HIS A 67 -5.15 -4.27 -9.42
C HIS A 67 -6.53 -3.66 -9.19
N VAL A 68 -6.85 -3.22 -7.98
CA VAL A 68 -8.13 -2.55 -7.72
C VAL A 68 -8.26 -1.26 -8.55
N PRO A 69 -7.36 -0.28 -8.49
CA PRO A 69 -7.45 0.91 -9.33
C PRO A 69 -7.24 0.62 -10.83
N MET A 70 -6.32 -0.28 -11.17
CA MET A 70 -6.01 -0.65 -12.56
C MET A 70 -7.20 -1.31 -13.29
N ALA A 71 -8.05 -2.03 -12.57
CA ALA A 71 -9.25 -2.67 -13.13
C ALA A 71 -10.41 -1.68 -13.38
N VAL A 72 -10.31 -0.46 -12.85
CA VAL A 72 -11.33 0.58 -12.92
C VAL A 72 -10.95 1.68 -13.91
N HIS A 73 -9.69 2.12 -13.85
CA HIS A 73 -9.20 3.17 -14.76
C HIS A 73 -8.94 2.58 -16.15
N PRO A 74 -9.47 3.16 -17.22
CA PRO A 74 -9.40 2.57 -18.58
C PRO A 74 -7.98 2.54 -19.18
N CYS A 75 -7.09 3.43 -18.75
CA CYS A 75 -5.73 3.51 -19.26
C CYS A 75 -4.84 4.30 -18.28
N VAL A 76 -4.06 3.59 -17.49
CA VAL A 76 -3.05 4.17 -16.59
C VAL A 76 -1.70 4.13 -17.30
N LYS A 77 -1.05 5.28 -17.45
CA LYS A 77 0.27 5.42 -18.07
C LYS A 77 1.33 5.89 -17.10
N ASP A 78 1.01 6.93 -16.34
CA ASP A 78 1.92 7.59 -15.42
C ASP A 78 1.49 7.29 -13.99
N VAL A 79 2.35 6.64 -13.22
CA VAL A 79 2.10 6.23 -11.83
C VAL A 79 3.10 6.89 -10.89
N LEU A 80 2.63 7.25 -9.71
CA LEU A 80 3.47 7.63 -8.58
C LEU A 80 3.23 6.63 -7.45
N ILE A 81 4.30 6.03 -6.96
CA ILE A 81 4.32 5.26 -5.72
C ILE A 81 5.06 6.09 -4.67
N ILE A 82 4.45 6.31 -3.51
CA ILE A 82 5.07 6.98 -2.37
C ILE A 82 5.32 5.93 -1.30
N GLY A 83 6.58 5.69 -0.95
CA GLY A 83 7.06 4.47 -0.33
C GLY A 83 7.34 3.40 -1.39
N GLY A 84 7.14 2.14 -1.07
CA GLY A 84 7.28 1.03 -2.01
C GLY A 84 8.72 0.73 -2.41
N GLY A 85 9.68 1.04 -1.54
CA GLY A 85 11.11 0.78 -1.74
C GLY A 85 11.49 -0.70 -1.82
N ASP A 86 10.54 -1.63 -1.55
CA ASP A 86 10.70 -3.06 -1.80
C ASP A 86 10.50 -3.46 -3.27
N GLY A 87 9.71 -2.67 -4.03
CA GLY A 87 9.43 -2.90 -5.45
C GLY A 87 8.19 -3.76 -5.73
N GLY A 88 7.45 -4.24 -4.73
CA GLY A 88 6.30 -5.13 -4.91
C GLY A 88 5.18 -4.50 -5.74
N VAL A 89 4.78 -3.30 -5.38
CA VAL A 89 3.77 -2.53 -6.12
C VAL A 89 4.23 -2.24 -7.56
N ALA A 90 5.50 -1.88 -7.75
CA ALA A 90 6.06 -1.66 -9.08
C ALA A 90 6.02 -2.94 -9.92
N LYS A 91 6.34 -4.10 -9.34
CA LYS A 91 6.28 -5.42 -9.99
C LYS A 91 4.87 -5.74 -10.52
N GLU A 92 3.84 -5.47 -9.73
CA GLU A 92 2.46 -5.70 -10.15
C GLU A 92 2.02 -4.72 -11.26
N LEU A 93 2.43 -3.45 -11.18
CA LEU A 93 2.16 -2.45 -12.22
C LEU A 93 2.84 -2.79 -13.56
N LEU A 94 4.03 -3.35 -13.52
CA LEU A 94 4.80 -3.72 -14.71
C LEU A 94 4.16 -4.86 -15.53
N GLN A 95 3.17 -5.59 -14.99
CA GLN A 95 2.37 -6.55 -15.74
C GLN A 95 1.44 -5.87 -16.77
N TYR A 96 1.21 -4.56 -16.67
CA TYR A 96 0.34 -3.82 -17.59
C TYR A 96 1.15 -3.14 -18.69
N ASP A 97 0.91 -3.53 -19.94
CA ASP A 97 1.60 -2.96 -21.12
C ASP A 97 1.30 -1.45 -21.31
N CYS A 98 0.18 -0.96 -20.78
CA CYS A 98 -0.18 0.46 -20.87
C CYS A 98 0.61 1.36 -19.93
N VAL A 99 1.26 0.83 -18.90
CA VAL A 99 2.08 1.61 -17.96
C VAL A 99 3.39 1.99 -18.62
N GLU A 100 3.58 3.29 -18.79
CA GLU A 100 4.73 3.86 -19.50
C GLU A 100 5.80 4.39 -18.54
N HIS A 101 5.38 4.91 -17.36
CA HIS A 101 6.29 5.52 -16.39
C HIS A 101 5.81 5.33 -14.95
N ILE A 102 6.74 4.98 -14.07
CA ILE A 102 6.52 4.81 -12.62
C ILE A 102 7.59 5.61 -11.88
N ASP A 103 7.19 6.66 -11.18
CA ASP A 103 8.03 7.32 -10.17
C ASP A 103 7.84 6.58 -8.83
N VAL A 104 8.89 6.03 -8.25
CA VAL A 104 8.94 5.49 -6.88
C VAL A 104 9.65 6.50 -6.00
N VAL A 105 8.99 6.99 -4.97
CA VAL A 105 9.55 8.00 -4.06
C VAL A 105 9.70 7.38 -2.68
N GLU A 106 10.90 6.93 -2.39
CA GLU A 106 11.27 6.31 -1.12
C GLU A 106 12.24 7.21 -0.35
N THR A 107 11.98 7.38 0.93
CA THR A 107 12.81 8.25 1.78
C THR A 107 14.09 7.53 2.21
N ASP A 108 14.00 6.22 2.47
CA ASP A 108 15.07 5.41 3.03
C ASP A 108 15.80 4.58 1.97
N GLU A 109 16.94 5.10 1.50
CA GLU A 109 17.80 4.40 0.54
C GLU A 109 18.28 3.03 1.07
N MET A 110 18.54 2.91 2.38
CA MET A 110 18.94 1.63 2.98
C MET A 110 17.84 0.58 2.84
N PHE A 111 16.56 0.95 2.94
CA PHE A 111 15.45 0.02 2.76
C PHE A 111 15.45 -0.55 1.33
N VAL A 112 15.66 0.28 0.31
CA VAL A 112 15.78 -0.16 -1.10
C VAL A 112 16.98 -1.11 -1.29
N GLU A 113 18.15 -0.77 -0.73
CA GLU A 113 19.35 -1.63 -0.82
C GLU A 113 19.15 -2.98 -0.13
N VAL A 114 18.54 -2.99 1.04
CA VAL A 114 18.22 -4.22 1.78
C VAL A 114 17.22 -5.06 1.02
N SER A 115 16.19 -4.45 0.43
CA SER A 115 15.19 -5.13 -0.40
C SER A 115 15.82 -5.78 -1.62
N ARG A 116 16.67 -5.05 -2.37
CA ARG A 116 17.42 -5.61 -3.51
C ARG A 116 18.28 -6.80 -3.12
N LYS A 117 18.91 -6.75 -1.96
CA LYS A 117 19.82 -7.79 -1.50
C LYS A 117 19.12 -9.05 -1.03
N PHE A 118 18.02 -8.93 -0.30
CA PHE A 118 17.39 -10.06 0.37
C PHE A 118 16.09 -10.53 -0.31
N PHE A 119 15.45 -9.67 -1.12
CA PHE A 119 14.21 -9.96 -1.83
C PHE A 119 14.31 -9.64 -3.33
N PRO A 120 15.32 -10.18 -4.04
CA PRO A 120 15.57 -9.82 -5.45
C PRO A 120 14.41 -10.18 -6.38
N GLU A 121 13.57 -11.17 -6.04
CA GLU A 121 12.40 -11.56 -6.83
C GLU A 121 11.28 -10.50 -6.85
N VAL A 122 11.30 -9.59 -5.87
CA VAL A 122 10.37 -8.46 -5.77
C VAL A 122 11.07 -7.20 -6.25
N ALA A 123 12.23 -6.88 -5.67
CA ALA A 123 12.95 -5.64 -5.89
C ALA A 123 13.54 -5.49 -7.32
N CYS A 124 13.65 -6.57 -8.11
CA CYS A 124 14.10 -6.47 -9.51
C CYS A 124 13.22 -5.53 -10.35
N ALA A 125 11.96 -5.31 -9.96
CA ALA A 125 11.08 -4.35 -10.60
C ALA A 125 11.61 -2.92 -10.57
N LEU A 126 12.39 -2.55 -9.55
CA LEU A 126 13.00 -1.22 -9.42
C LEU A 126 14.09 -0.93 -10.47
N ASP A 127 14.54 -1.96 -11.20
CA ASP A 127 15.55 -1.84 -12.26
C ASP A 127 14.92 -1.84 -13.68
N ASP A 128 13.58 -1.93 -13.80
CA ASP A 128 12.87 -1.84 -15.09
C ASP A 128 13.02 -0.42 -15.66
N PRO A 129 13.26 -0.26 -16.97
CA PRO A 129 13.45 1.06 -17.59
C PRO A 129 12.24 1.99 -17.49
N ARG A 130 11.06 1.50 -17.13
CA ARG A 130 9.87 2.31 -16.87
C ARG A 130 9.81 2.86 -15.43
N VAL A 131 10.71 2.41 -14.54
CA VAL A 131 10.73 2.78 -13.12
C VAL A 131 11.87 3.74 -12.84
N GLU A 132 11.56 4.86 -12.18
CA GLU A 132 12.54 5.81 -11.68
C GLU A 132 12.41 5.93 -10.16
N VAL A 133 13.48 5.56 -9.43
CA VAL A 133 13.53 5.63 -7.97
C VAL A 133 14.11 6.98 -7.54
N HIS A 134 13.36 7.70 -6.72
CA HIS A 134 13.74 9.00 -6.13
C HIS A 134 13.89 8.86 -4.62
N TYR A 135 15.04 9.20 -4.09
CA TYR A 135 15.26 9.28 -2.65
C TYR A 135 14.88 10.68 -2.15
N ASP A 136 13.57 10.82 -1.79
CA ASP A 136 12.99 12.10 -1.39
C ASP A 136 11.80 11.91 -0.45
N ASP A 137 11.40 12.97 0.24
CA ASP A 137 10.16 13.03 1.00
C ASP A 137 8.95 13.13 0.05
N GLY A 138 7.96 12.24 0.21
CA GLY A 138 6.82 12.14 -0.70
C GLY A 138 5.98 13.43 -0.79
N LEU A 139 5.80 14.16 0.32
CA LEU A 139 5.09 15.44 0.31
C LEU A 139 5.90 16.52 -0.41
N ARG A 140 7.22 16.53 -0.21
CA ARG A 140 8.14 17.47 -0.92
C ARG A 140 8.15 17.19 -2.40
N PHE A 141 8.21 15.92 -2.80
CA PHE A 141 8.21 15.50 -4.19
C PHE A 141 6.92 15.90 -4.94
N LEU A 142 5.79 15.84 -4.26
CA LEU A 142 4.49 16.25 -4.81
C LEU A 142 4.35 17.76 -5.02
N ARG A 143 5.18 18.58 -4.33
CA ARG A 143 5.12 20.03 -4.49
C ARG A 143 5.31 20.40 -5.95
N ASN A 144 4.40 21.22 -6.46
CA ASN A 144 4.38 21.70 -7.85
C ASN A 144 4.06 20.64 -8.93
N LYS A 145 3.77 19.40 -8.59
CA LYS A 145 3.23 18.44 -9.56
C LYS A 145 1.76 18.77 -9.84
N LYS A 146 1.39 18.85 -11.10
CA LYS A 146 0.01 19.14 -11.51
C LYS A 146 -0.38 18.26 -12.67
N ALA A 147 -1.49 17.57 -12.55
CA ALA A 147 -2.08 16.74 -13.60
C ALA A 147 -1.04 15.86 -14.33
N LYS A 148 -0.11 15.25 -13.55
CA LYS A 148 0.97 14.42 -14.09
C LYS A 148 0.58 12.92 -14.08
N TYR A 149 -0.10 12.44 -13.02
CA TYR A 149 -0.28 11.01 -12.78
C TYR A 149 -1.72 10.57 -13.04
N ASP A 150 -1.87 9.39 -13.61
CA ASP A 150 -3.15 8.68 -13.71
C ASP A 150 -3.48 7.97 -12.40
N LEU A 151 -2.44 7.47 -11.72
CA LEU A 151 -2.56 6.72 -10.48
C LEU A 151 -1.49 7.19 -9.47
N ILE A 152 -1.90 7.40 -8.23
CA ILE A 152 -1.01 7.58 -7.09
C ILE A 152 -1.30 6.46 -6.09
N ILE A 153 -0.26 5.73 -5.69
CA ILE A 153 -0.33 4.72 -4.63
C ILE A 153 0.52 5.23 -3.47
N ASN A 154 -0.12 5.47 -2.32
CA ASN A 154 0.59 5.75 -1.07
C ASN A 154 0.82 4.43 -0.33
N ASP A 155 2.02 3.93 -0.49
CA ASP A 155 2.54 2.68 0.04
C ASP A 155 3.56 2.96 1.15
N SER A 156 3.22 3.91 2.01
CA SER A 156 4.03 4.26 3.18
C SER A 156 3.61 3.46 4.39
N THR A 157 4.50 3.32 5.36
CA THR A 157 4.19 2.77 6.69
C THR A 157 3.13 3.61 7.42
N ASP A 158 2.72 3.16 8.60
CA ASP A 158 1.66 3.78 9.40
C ASP A 158 1.89 5.28 9.70
N PRO A 159 0.83 6.06 10.03
CA PRO A 159 0.85 7.51 10.15
C PRO A 159 1.57 8.03 11.40
N PHE A 160 2.71 7.46 11.73
CA PHE A 160 3.51 7.83 12.90
C PHE A 160 4.94 8.21 12.49
N GLY A 161 5.60 9.05 13.29
CA GLY A 161 6.99 9.45 13.08
C GLY A 161 7.20 10.23 11.77
N HIS A 162 8.15 9.80 10.96
CA HIS A 162 8.53 10.50 9.72
C HIS A 162 7.45 10.45 8.63
N THR A 163 6.52 9.50 8.69
CA THR A 163 5.42 9.34 7.71
C THR A 163 4.18 10.17 8.04
N GLU A 164 4.07 10.79 9.23
CA GLU A 164 2.88 11.57 9.65
C GLU A 164 2.44 12.62 8.61
N GLY A 165 3.42 13.22 7.90
CA GLY A 165 3.18 14.18 6.82
C GLY A 165 2.34 13.65 5.67
N LEU A 166 2.43 12.35 5.36
CA LEU A 166 1.74 11.65 4.27
C LEU A 166 0.25 11.36 4.58
N PHE A 167 -0.22 11.74 5.76
CA PHE A 167 -1.61 11.56 6.17
C PHE A 167 -2.30 12.87 6.52
N THR A 168 -1.74 14.01 6.10
CA THR A 168 -2.29 15.34 6.34
C THR A 168 -3.28 15.74 5.25
N LYS A 169 -4.16 16.73 5.55
CA LYS A 169 -5.05 17.32 4.54
C LYS A 169 -4.26 17.94 3.38
N GLU A 170 -3.08 18.49 3.66
CA GLU A 170 -2.19 19.07 2.64
C GLU A 170 -1.71 17.99 1.66
N PHE A 171 -1.36 16.81 2.18
CA PHE A 171 -0.95 15.67 1.36
C PHE A 171 -2.06 15.22 0.41
N TYR A 172 -3.27 14.97 0.91
CA TYR A 172 -4.41 14.57 0.04
C TYR A 172 -4.73 15.65 -1.00
N GLY A 173 -4.63 16.94 -0.65
CA GLY A 173 -4.78 18.05 -1.58
C GLY A 173 -3.68 18.11 -2.63
N SER A 174 -2.44 17.78 -2.26
CA SER A 174 -1.30 17.70 -3.17
C SER A 174 -1.44 16.53 -4.14
N CYS A 175 -1.85 15.34 -3.64
CA CYS A 175 -2.18 14.19 -4.48
C CYS A 175 -3.30 14.52 -5.47
N TYR A 176 -4.38 15.16 -4.99
CA TYR A 176 -5.46 15.63 -5.88
C TYR A 176 -4.94 16.52 -7.00
N SER A 177 -4.08 17.48 -6.69
CA SER A 177 -3.51 18.41 -7.68
C SER A 177 -2.56 17.71 -8.66
N ALA A 178 -1.80 16.72 -8.21
CA ALA A 178 -0.86 15.97 -9.02
C ALA A 178 -1.53 14.96 -9.95
N LEU A 179 -2.72 14.47 -9.59
CA LEU A 179 -3.53 13.59 -10.42
C LEU A 179 -4.13 14.32 -11.62
N LYS A 180 -4.19 13.65 -12.77
CA LYS A 180 -4.96 14.06 -13.96
C LYS A 180 -6.45 14.19 -13.64
N GLU A 181 -7.25 14.66 -14.61
CA GLU A 181 -8.69 14.95 -14.39
C GLU A 181 -9.53 13.72 -14.01
N ASP A 182 -9.06 12.53 -14.36
CA ASP A 182 -9.73 11.26 -14.08
C ASP A 182 -8.88 10.32 -13.18
N GLY A 183 -7.84 10.87 -12.57
CA GLY A 183 -6.89 10.10 -11.78
C GLY A 183 -7.47 9.50 -10.49
N ILE A 184 -6.80 8.44 -10.06
CA ILE A 184 -7.14 7.65 -8.87
C ILE A 184 -5.98 7.70 -7.88
N MET A 185 -6.29 7.75 -6.59
CA MET A 185 -5.37 7.53 -5.49
C MET A 185 -5.80 6.32 -4.69
N VAL A 186 -4.85 5.44 -4.37
CA VAL A 186 -5.02 4.34 -3.42
C VAL A 186 -4.02 4.52 -2.28
N TYR A 187 -4.42 4.16 -1.08
CA TYR A 187 -3.58 4.26 0.10
C TYR A 187 -3.97 3.21 1.13
N GLN A 188 -3.00 2.79 1.94
CA GLN A 188 -3.31 1.96 3.08
C GLN A 188 -4.19 2.71 4.09
N HIS A 189 -5.05 1.98 4.78
CA HIS A 189 -6.02 2.53 5.72
C HIS A 189 -5.88 1.95 7.14
N GLY A 190 -5.07 0.90 7.28
CA GLY A 190 -4.76 0.25 8.53
C GLY A 190 -5.76 -0.83 8.95
N SER A 191 -5.58 -1.36 10.15
CA SER A 191 -6.50 -2.33 10.75
C SER A 191 -7.74 -1.62 11.31
N PRO A 192 -8.96 -2.13 11.07
CA PRO A 192 -10.18 -1.57 11.68
C PRO A 192 -10.53 -2.22 13.02
N PHE A 193 -9.68 -3.08 13.58
CA PHE A 193 -10.06 -3.99 14.65
C PHE A 193 -9.59 -3.57 16.04
N TYR A 194 -8.46 -2.88 16.13
CA TYR A 194 -7.94 -2.43 17.42
C TYR A 194 -8.29 -0.96 17.67
N ASP A 195 -8.68 -0.62 18.91
CA ASP A 195 -9.15 0.71 19.28
C ASP A 195 -8.13 1.82 18.95
N GLU A 196 -6.84 1.50 19.03
CA GLU A 196 -5.75 2.45 18.73
C GLU A 196 -5.73 2.82 17.25
N ASP A 197 -6.08 1.88 16.36
CA ASP A 197 -6.09 2.06 14.91
C ASP A 197 -7.37 2.73 14.39
N GLU A 198 -8.50 2.55 15.09
CA GLU A 198 -9.79 3.11 14.68
C GLU A 198 -9.76 4.62 14.46
N ALA A 199 -9.10 5.36 15.35
CA ALA A 199 -9.01 6.81 15.27
C ALA A 199 -8.21 7.25 14.02
N ALA A 200 -7.14 6.52 13.70
CA ALA A 200 -6.33 6.75 12.50
C ALA A 200 -7.13 6.46 11.24
N CYS A 201 -7.81 5.30 11.17
CA CYS A 201 -8.71 4.92 10.06
C CYS A 201 -9.76 6.01 9.79
N ARG A 202 -10.49 6.45 10.82
CA ARG A 202 -11.50 7.53 10.69
C ARG A 202 -10.89 8.83 10.20
N SER A 203 -9.71 9.19 10.72
CA SER A 203 -9.03 10.43 10.35
C SER A 203 -8.62 10.44 8.89
N MET A 204 -8.01 9.35 8.41
CA MET A 204 -7.59 9.17 7.01
C MET A 204 -8.78 9.22 6.07
N HIS A 205 -9.84 8.44 6.35
CA HIS A 205 -11.06 8.44 5.54
C HIS A 205 -11.69 9.82 5.43
N ARG A 206 -11.78 10.55 6.56
CA ARG A 206 -12.34 11.93 6.58
C ARG A 206 -11.55 12.89 5.70
N LYS A 207 -10.22 12.77 5.68
CA LYS A 207 -9.37 13.66 4.87
C LYS A 207 -9.52 13.34 3.38
N ALA A 208 -9.51 12.07 3.00
CA ALA A 208 -9.73 11.65 1.63
C ALA A 208 -11.13 12.02 1.14
N PHE A 209 -12.17 11.75 1.92
CA PHE A 209 -13.56 12.07 1.60
C PHE A 209 -13.80 13.58 1.36
N ARG A 210 -13.06 14.43 2.09
CA ARG A 210 -13.14 15.89 1.89
C ARG A 210 -12.33 16.41 0.71
N SER A 211 -11.40 15.61 0.22
CA SER A 211 -10.48 16.00 -0.84
C SER A 211 -10.89 15.48 -2.21
N PHE A 212 -11.63 14.37 -2.27
CA PHE A 212 -12.02 13.71 -3.51
C PHE A 212 -13.55 13.58 -3.64
N PRO A 213 -14.10 13.70 -4.86
CA PRO A 213 -15.54 13.54 -5.10
C PRO A 213 -16.02 12.10 -4.89
N ILE A 214 -15.13 11.11 -5.05
CA ILE A 214 -15.40 9.69 -4.81
C ILE A 214 -14.34 9.18 -3.84
N SER A 215 -14.81 8.66 -2.70
CA SER A 215 -13.96 8.00 -1.71
C SER A 215 -14.67 6.74 -1.22
N ARG A 216 -13.96 5.60 -1.26
CA ARG A 216 -14.47 4.30 -0.82
C ARG A 216 -13.36 3.56 -0.08
N VAL A 217 -13.77 2.61 0.74
CA VAL A 217 -12.87 1.73 1.49
C VAL A 217 -13.09 0.30 1.01
N TYR A 218 -12.01 -0.45 0.88
CA TYR A 218 -12.05 -1.88 0.59
C TYR A 218 -11.08 -2.63 1.50
N GLN A 219 -11.19 -3.95 1.53
CA GLN A 219 -10.51 -4.78 2.50
C GLN A 219 -9.74 -5.94 1.87
N ALA A 220 -8.71 -6.39 2.57
CA ALA A 220 -8.02 -7.65 2.34
C ALA A 220 -7.69 -8.35 3.66
N HIS A 221 -7.28 -9.61 3.57
CA HIS A 221 -6.79 -10.38 4.71
C HIS A 221 -5.32 -10.68 4.51
N ILE A 222 -4.47 -10.06 5.32
CA ILE A 222 -3.01 -10.17 5.28
C ILE A 222 -2.56 -10.84 6.58
N PRO A 223 -2.14 -12.10 6.55
CA PRO A 223 -1.89 -12.89 7.77
C PRO A 223 -0.85 -12.30 8.72
N THR A 224 0.17 -11.59 8.20
CA THR A 224 1.23 -11.01 9.02
C THR A 224 0.87 -9.64 9.61
N TYR A 225 -0.17 -8.98 9.12
CA TYR A 225 -0.57 -7.65 9.57
C TYR A 225 -1.48 -7.70 10.82
N PRO A 226 -1.55 -6.60 11.59
CA PRO A 226 -2.41 -6.52 12.77
C PRO A 226 -3.84 -6.99 12.52
N SER A 227 -4.33 -7.90 13.36
CA SER A 227 -5.62 -8.60 13.22
C SER A 227 -5.80 -9.46 11.96
N GLY A 228 -4.91 -9.42 10.97
CA GLY A 228 -5.10 -10.03 9.65
C GLY A 228 -6.16 -9.35 8.78
N HIS A 229 -6.87 -8.35 9.28
CA HIS A 229 -7.88 -7.59 8.57
C HIS A 229 -7.36 -6.20 8.25
N TRP A 230 -7.12 -5.92 6.98
CA TRP A 230 -6.52 -4.69 6.51
C TRP A 230 -7.44 -3.91 5.57
N LEU A 231 -7.51 -2.62 5.76
CA LEU A 231 -8.30 -1.72 4.93
C LEU A 231 -7.41 -0.91 3.99
N PHE A 232 -7.97 -0.59 2.84
CA PHE A 232 -7.41 0.31 1.85
C PHE A 232 -8.41 1.40 1.50
N GLY A 233 -7.91 2.60 1.23
CA GLY A 233 -8.70 3.70 0.71
C GLY A 233 -8.58 3.81 -0.81
N PHE A 234 -9.70 4.03 -1.46
CA PHE A 234 -9.81 4.35 -2.89
C PHE A 234 -10.42 5.74 -3.04
N ALA A 235 -9.67 6.68 -3.56
CA ALA A 235 -10.09 8.05 -3.79
C ALA A 235 -9.95 8.41 -5.27
N SER A 236 -11.00 8.87 -5.92
CA SER A 236 -11.02 9.09 -7.36
C SER A 236 -11.67 10.43 -7.72
N LYS A 237 -11.17 11.01 -8.80
CA LYS A 237 -11.78 12.21 -9.38
C LYS A 237 -13.00 11.90 -10.25
N LYS A 238 -13.11 10.67 -10.77
CA LYS A 238 -14.12 10.34 -11.79
C LYS A 238 -14.70 8.94 -11.64
N TYR A 239 -13.88 7.93 -11.48
CA TYR A 239 -14.33 6.53 -11.55
C TYR A 239 -14.76 6.00 -10.19
N HIS A 240 -15.93 5.37 -10.15
CA HIS A 240 -16.40 4.66 -8.96
C HIS A 240 -15.92 3.20 -9.00
N PRO A 241 -15.27 2.69 -7.92
CA PRO A 241 -14.57 1.41 -7.98
C PRO A 241 -15.48 0.19 -8.26
N VAL A 242 -16.76 0.26 -7.95
CA VAL A 242 -17.69 -0.85 -8.14
C VAL A 242 -18.52 -0.71 -9.42
N THR A 243 -19.04 0.50 -9.72
CA THR A 243 -19.92 0.69 -10.88
C THR A 243 -19.17 0.82 -12.19
N ASP A 244 -17.96 1.37 -12.18
CA ASP A 244 -17.12 1.54 -13.37
C ASP A 244 -16.14 0.38 -13.57
N PHE A 245 -16.12 -0.60 -12.66
CA PHE A 245 -15.33 -1.80 -12.81
C PHE A 245 -15.81 -2.66 -13.98
N ASN A 246 -14.90 -2.98 -14.91
CA ASN A 246 -15.16 -3.86 -16.03
C ASN A 246 -14.48 -5.23 -15.86
N PRO A 247 -15.18 -6.22 -15.27
CA PRO A 247 -14.60 -7.53 -15.00
C PRO A 247 -14.18 -8.29 -16.25
N THR A 248 -14.88 -8.09 -17.36
CA THR A 248 -14.55 -8.75 -18.62
C THR A 248 -13.26 -8.19 -19.22
N ALA A 249 -13.13 -6.87 -19.26
CA ALA A 249 -11.91 -6.23 -19.78
C ALA A 249 -10.70 -6.64 -18.93
N TRP A 250 -10.82 -6.61 -17.59
CA TRP A 250 -9.71 -7.02 -16.73
C TRP A 250 -9.32 -8.49 -16.91
N THR A 251 -10.30 -9.40 -16.97
CA THR A 251 -10.03 -10.83 -17.16
C THR A 251 -9.33 -11.13 -18.49
N LEU A 252 -9.64 -10.36 -19.54
CA LEU A 252 -9.01 -10.51 -20.86
C LEU A 252 -7.54 -10.11 -20.88
N LEU A 253 -7.05 -9.35 -19.92
CA LEU A 253 -5.62 -9.04 -19.77
C LEU A 253 -4.78 -10.28 -19.48
N GLY A 254 -5.37 -11.31 -18.87
CA GLY A 254 -4.68 -12.59 -18.60
C GLY A 254 -3.52 -12.46 -17.62
N LEU A 255 -3.58 -11.49 -16.69
CA LEU A 255 -2.52 -11.24 -15.72
C LEU A 255 -2.39 -12.40 -14.73
N SER A 256 -1.18 -12.59 -14.23
CA SER A 256 -0.88 -13.61 -13.22
C SER A 256 -1.10 -13.03 -11.83
N THR A 257 -2.15 -13.48 -11.15
CA THR A 257 -2.48 -13.06 -9.79
C THR A 257 -2.70 -14.26 -8.88
N ARG A 258 -2.35 -14.11 -7.60
CA ARG A 258 -2.49 -15.16 -6.56
C ARG A 258 -3.67 -14.89 -5.63
N TYR A 259 -4.00 -13.62 -5.40
CA TYR A 259 -5.05 -13.17 -4.48
C TYR A 259 -6.18 -12.45 -5.21
N TYR A 260 -5.84 -11.40 -5.97
CA TYR A 260 -6.84 -10.58 -6.66
C TYR A 260 -7.47 -11.31 -7.83
N ASN A 261 -8.77 -11.14 -7.98
CA ASN A 261 -9.53 -11.56 -9.16
C ASN A 261 -10.84 -10.75 -9.29
N ALA A 262 -11.49 -10.82 -10.45
CA ALA A 262 -12.70 -10.04 -10.72
C ALA A 262 -13.87 -10.30 -9.76
N LYS A 263 -13.95 -11.45 -9.10
CA LYS A 263 -14.99 -11.73 -8.10
C LYS A 263 -14.62 -11.08 -6.77
N LEU A 264 -13.35 -11.20 -6.37
CA LEU A 264 -12.83 -10.57 -5.16
C LEU A 264 -12.96 -9.05 -5.22
N HIS A 265 -12.71 -8.43 -6.37
CA HIS A 265 -12.81 -6.97 -6.54
C HIS A 265 -14.08 -6.40 -5.94
N ARG A 266 -15.25 -6.93 -6.32
CA ARG A 266 -16.53 -6.44 -5.81
C ARG A 266 -16.75 -6.78 -4.35
N SER A 267 -16.37 -7.98 -3.91
CA SER A 267 -16.55 -8.41 -2.54
C SER A 267 -15.65 -7.68 -1.55
N ALA A 268 -14.49 -7.20 -2.00
CA ALA A 268 -13.59 -6.41 -1.18
C ALA A 268 -14.23 -5.09 -0.69
N PHE A 269 -15.17 -4.52 -1.46
CA PHE A 269 -15.93 -3.32 -1.07
C PHE A 269 -17.17 -3.63 -0.20
N SER A 270 -17.46 -4.89 0.09
CA SER A 270 -18.53 -5.30 1.01
C SER A 270 -17.95 -5.41 2.40
N LEU A 271 -18.00 -4.32 3.16
CA LEU A 271 -17.37 -4.22 4.48
C LEU A 271 -18.25 -4.88 5.56
N PRO A 272 -17.66 -5.46 6.61
CA PRO A 272 -18.38 -5.89 7.80
C PRO A 272 -19.12 -4.72 8.47
N THR A 273 -20.24 -5.00 9.11
CA THR A 273 -21.09 -3.98 9.74
C THR A 273 -20.33 -3.08 10.71
N TYR A 274 -19.41 -3.62 11.51
CA TYR A 274 -18.63 -2.80 12.45
C TYR A 274 -17.70 -1.80 11.74
N VAL A 275 -17.16 -2.16 10.55
CA VAL A 275 -16.36 -1.24 9.73
C VAL A 275 -17.25 -0.16 9.09
N GLU A 276 -18.43 -0.54 8.59
CA GLU A 276 -19.39 0.45 8.07
C GLU A 276 -19.83 1.42 9.17
N GLU A 277 -20.01 0.94 10.41
CA GLU A 277 -20.31 1.78 11.57
C GLU A 277 -19.15 2.71 11.94
N LEU A 278 -17.91 2.19 11.89
CA LEU A 278 -16.70 2.96 12.11
C LEU A 278 -16.59 4.15 11.14
N LEU A 279 -16.98 3.96 9.87
CA LEU A 279 -16.85 4.97 8.82
C LEU A 279 -18.07 5.87 8.66
N ARG A 280 -19.24 5.47 9.20
CA ARG A 280 -20.53 6.15 9.00
C ARG A 280 -20.54 7.64 9.38
N ASP A 281 -19.87 8.01 10.46
CA ASP A 281 -19.82 9.39 10.95
C ASP A 281 -18.95 10.32 10.06
N VAL A 282 -18.22 9.74 9.12
CA VAL A 282 -17.34 10.49 8.22
C VAL A 282 -18.04 10.82 6.92
N GLU A 283 -18.90 9.93 6.45
CA GLU A 283 -19.71 10.12 5.23
C GLU A 283 -21.01 10.82 5.59
N PRO A 284 -21.31 12.04 5.06
CA PRO A 284 -22.62 12.63 5.24
C PRO A 284 -23.68 11.75 4.59
N GLN A 285 -24.79 11.55 5.30
CA GLN A 285 -25.96 10.83 4.81
C GLN A 285 -26.55 11.49 3.58
#